data_e5dad99a7251102c391bfa387b4ce27e
#
_entry.id   e5dad99a7251102c391bfa387b4ce27e
#
_cell.length_a   1.000
_cell.length_b   1.000
_cell.length_c   1.000
_cell.angle_alpha   90.00
_cell.angle_beta   90.00
_cell.angle_gamma   90.00
#
_symmetry.space_group_name_H-M   'P 1'
#
loop_
_entity.id
_entity.type
_entity.pdbx_description
1 polymer ?
#
loop_
_entity_poly.entity_id
_entity_poly.type
_entity_poly.pdbx_seq_one_letter_code
_entity_poly.pdbx_strand_id
1 'polypeptide(L)'
;MEKGLQKERKLRISILGDSISTFAGYTPKDSVFYDSYVQWETGVKTVEDTWWMQVIRAFDAELGINNSVAGSMVSGNLSTSAMAEERIQALGENGLPDLILVSAGCNDWGFCVLPEEFESAYQTMLCRLKNTYPYAQIWCCTLPEGKEPEGEVFFNIDGTISKRIYSDIIRDCVQKAEVHLADLEKYQKEYETVNGVHPNKEGMKMLAGLWMKELAL
;
A
#
# COMPACT_ATOMS: atom_id res chain seq x y z
N MET A 1 13.68 -7.53 -45.48
CA MET A 1 13.65 -6.43 -44.48
C MET A 1 12.74 -6.90 -43.35
N GLU A 2 13.33 -7.50 -42.33
CA GLU A 2 12.58 -7.87 -41.12
C GLU A 2 12.25 -6.59 -40.35
N LYS A 3 10.95 -6.30 -40.27
CA LYS A 3 10.47 -5.30 -39.29
C LYS A 3 10.69 -5.88 -37.89
N GLY A 4 11.76 -5.44 -37.23
CA GLY A 4 11.96 -5.74 -35.82
C GLY A 4 10.74 -5.26 -35.06
N LEU A 5 9.97 -6.19 -34.50
CA LEU A 5 8.92 -5.92 -33.52
C LEU A 5 9.60 -5.21 -32.34
N GLN A 6 9.46 -3.89 -32.24
CA GLN A 6 9.77 -3.20 -30.99
C GLN A 6 8.85 -3.82 -29.94
N LYS A 7 9.44 -4.57 -29.01
CA LYS A 7 8.71 -5.11 -27.85
C LYS A 7 8.19 -3.90 -27.07
N GLU A 8 6.89 -3.72 -27.02
CA GLU A 8 6.29 -2.65 -26.22
C GLU A 8 6.81 -2.75 -24.77
N ARG A 9 7.20 -1.62 -24.20
CA ARG A 9 7.67 -1.56 -22.80
C ARG A 9 6.52 -1.95 -21.89
N LYS A 10 6.75 -2.88 -20.97
CA LYS A 10 5.76 -3.21 -19.93
C LYS A 10 5.51 -1.99 -19.02
N LEU A 11 4.30 -1.90 -18.51
CA LEU A 11 3.95 -0.93 -17.47
C LEU A 11 4.84 -1.16 -16.24
N ARG A 12 5.30 -0.08 -15.63
CA ARG A 12 6.09 -0.15 -14.39
C ARG A 12 5.24 0.31 -13.23
N ILE A 13 5.07 -0.55 -12.23
CA ILE A 13 4.27 -0.31 -11.05
C ILE A 13 5.18 -0.19 -9.83
N SER A 14 5.13 0.95 -9.14
CA SER A 14 5.81 1.14 -7.85
C SER A 14 4.79 1.16 -6.71
N ILE A 15 5.24 0.75 -5.52
CA ILE A 15 4.41 0.60 -4.32
C ILE A 15 4.93 1.53 -3.22
N LEU A 16 4.05 2.31 -2.61
CA LEU A 16 4.29 3.06 -1.39
C LEU A 16 3.36 2.53 -0.30
N GLY A 17 3.91 1.93 0.75
CA GLY A 17 3.08 1.25 1.74
C GLY A 17 3.72 1.11 3.11
N ASP A 18 3.04 0.38 3.96
CA ASP A 18 3.43 0.01 5.32
C ASP A 18 3.78 -1.49 5.41
N SER A 19 3.68 -2.07 6.63
CA SER A 19 4.00 -3.48 6.91
C SER A 19 3.23 -4.48 6.05
N ILE A 20 1.96 -4.17 5.70
CA ILE A 20 1.09 -5.05 4.89
C ILE A 20 1.68 -5.30 3.49
N SER A 21 2.49 -4.37 3.01
CA SER A 21 3.07 -4.41 1.67
C SER A 21 4.56 -4.78 1.64
N THR A 22 5.18 -5.06 2.80
CA THR A 22 6.60 -5.45 2.85
C THR A 22 6.80 -6.90 2.44
N PHE A 23 8.01 -7.22 1.94
CA PHE A 23 8.48 -8.59 1.72
C PHE A 23 10.01 -8.61 1.65
N ALA A 24 10.65 -9.55 2.34
CA ALA A 24 12.11 -9.65 2.41
C ALA A 24 12.75 -9.78 1.02
N GLY A 25 13.76 -8.95 0.75
CA GLY A 25 14.45 -8.88 -0.53
C GLY A 25 13.80 -7.98 -1.59
N TYR A 26 12.60 -7.43 -1.33
CA TYR A 26 11.86 -6.56 -2.25
C TYR A 26 11.54 -5.18 -1.68
N THR A 27 11.78 -4.98 -0.39
CA THR A 27 11.55 -3.73 0.34
C THR A 27 12.80 -3.36 1.14
N PRO A 28 12.89 -2.13 1.69
CA PRO A 28 14.03 -1.71 2.50
C PRO A 28 14.33 -2.69 3.63
N LYS A 29 15.63 -3.08 3.80
CA LYS A 29 16.04 -4.24 4.61
C LYS A 29 15.68 -4.15 6.10
N ASP A 30 15.69 -2.95 6.66
CA ASP A 30 15.63 -2.77 8.13
C ASP A 30 14.20 -2.62 8.65
N SER A 31 13.19 -2.78 7.80
CA SER A 31 11.79 -2.50 8.13
C SER A 31 10.83 -3.42 7.38
N VAL A 32 11.02 -4.73 7.54
CA VAL A 32 10.24 -5.77 6.87
C VAL A 32 9.41 -6.54 7.88
N PHE A 33 8.10 -6.68 7.64
CA PHE A 33 7.23 -7.56 8.41
C PHE A 33 7.30 -9.00 7.90
N TYR A 34 7.16 -9.22 6.58
CA TYR A 34 7.23 -10.57 5.99
C TYR A 34 8.69 -11.01 5.78
N ASP A 35 9.41 -11.20 6.90
CA ASP A 35 10.72 -11.84 6.94
C ASP A 35 10.60 -13.38 6.91
N SER A 36 11.70 -14.09 6.96
CA SER A 36 11.72 -15.55 6.85
C SER A 36 10.89 -16.27 7.94
N TYR A 37 10.78 -15.69 9.14
CA TYR A 37 10.02 -16.28 10.24
C TYR A 37 8.51 -16.04 10.03
N VAL A 38 8.11 -14.79 9.79
CA VAL A 38 6.72 -14.40 9.59
C VAL A 38 6.14 -15.01 8.31
N GLN A 39 6.96 -15.18 7.25
CA GLN A 39 6.57 -15.90 6.03
C GLN A 39 6.09 -17.32 6.31
N TRP A 40 6.73 -17.99 7.26
CA TRP A 40 6.32 -19.35 7.65
C TRP A 40 4.97 -19.34 8.39
N GLU A 41 4.78 -18.42 9.32
CA GLU A 41 3.57 -18.27 10.13
C GLU A 41 2.35 -17.87 9.31
N THR A 42 2.53 -16.87 8.42
CA THR A 42 1.45 -16.30 7.60
C THR A 42 1.11 -17.13 6.36
N GLY A 43 2.01 -18.04 5.96
CA GLY A 43 1.91 -18.77 4.69
C GLY A 43 2.25 -17.91 3.46
N VAL A 44 2.65 -16.65 3.61
CA VAL A 44 3.14 -15.75 2.54
C VAL A 44 4.60 -16.07 2.29
N LYS A 45 4.89 -17.13 1.55
CA LYS A 45 6.23 -17.74 1.44
C LYS A 45 7.06 -17.19 0.30
N THR A 46 6.41 -16.67 -0.71
CA THR A 46 7.07 -16.12 -1.90
C THR A 46 6.50 -14.74 -2.20
N VAL A 47 7.25 -13.93 -2.94
CA VAL A 47 6.78 -12.60 -3.36
C VAL A 47 5.48 -12.67 -4.17
N GLU A 48 5.26 -13.78 -4.86
CA GLU A 48 4.05 -14.07 -5.63
C GLU A 48 2.80 -14.19 -4.76
N ASP A 49 2.97 -14.47 -3.46
CA ASP A 49 1.87 -14.55 -2.52
C ASP A 49 1.42 -13.16 -2.04
N THR A 50 2.23 -12.10 -2.26
CA THR A 50 1.88 -10.74 -1.84
C THR A 50 0.77 -10.14 -2.71
N TRP A 51 -0.07 -9.28 -2.12
CA TRP A 51 -1.17 -8.65 -2.86
C TRP A 51 -0.68 -7.85 -4.07
N TRP A 52 0.41 -7.10 -3.91
CA TRP A 52 0.92 -6.21 -4.94
C TRP A 52 1.59 -6.97 -6.11
N MET A 53 2.27 -8.09 -5.85
CA MET A 53 2.86 -8.89 -6.92
C MET A 53 1.76 -9.61 -7.73
N GLN A 54 0.68 -10.04 -7.06
CA GLN A 54 -0.49 -10.60 -7.77
C GLN A 54 -1.12 -9.56 -8.70
N VAL A 55 -1.24 -8.30 -8.25
CA VAL A 55 -1.72 -7.19 -9.08
C VAL A 55 -0.76 -6.94 -10.26
N ILE A 56 0.55 -6.80 -10.01
CA ILE A 56 1.56 -6.59 -11.05
C ILE A 56 1.49 -7.66 -12.14
N ARG A 57 1.33 -8.93 -11.74
CA ARG A 57 1.20 -10.04 -12.69
C ARG A 57 -0.08 -10.00 -13.50
N ALA A 58 -1.19 -9.64 -12.86
CA ALA A 58 -2.48 -9.52 -13.55
C ALA A 58 -2.45 -8.45 -14.65
N PHE A 59 -1.65 -7.40 -14.48
CA PHE A 59 -1.41 -6.36 -15.48
C PHE A 59 -0.31 -6.72 -16.51
N ASP A 60 0.31 -7.89 -16.44
CA ASP A 60 1.54 -8.19 -17.19
C ASP A 60 2.59 -7.07 -17.08
N ALA A 61 2.65 -6.45 -15.91
CA ALA A 61 3.53 -5.31 -15.60
C ALA A 61 4.88 -5.78 -15.02
N GLU A 62 5.79 -4.85 -14.82
CA GLU A 62 7.02 -5.05 -14.07
C GLU A 62 7.01 -4.26 -12.76
N LEU A 63 7.65 -4.79 -11.73
CA LEU A 63 7.87 -4.06 -10.49
C LEU A 63 8.91 -2.96 -10.74
N GLY A 64 8.54 -1.71 -10.42
CA GLY A 64 9.48 -0.61 -10.27
C GLY A 64 10.21 -0.73 -8.92
N ILE A 65 9.75 0.02 -7.93
CA ILE A 65 10.24 -0.06 -6.55
C ILE A 65 9.06 -0.36 -5.62
N ASN A 66 9.23 -1.29 -4.70
CA ASN A 66 8.37 -1.38 -3.52
C ASN A 66 9.09 -0.69 -2.36
N ASN A 67 8.70 0.55 -2.06
CA ASN A 67 9.19 1.31 -0.91
C ASN A 67 8.19 1.25 0.24
N SER A 68 7.85 0.02 0.67
CA SER A 68 7.02 -0.20 1.85
C SER A 68 7.90 -0.42 3.07
N VAL A 69 7.50 0.15 4.22
CA VAL A 69 8.26 0.15 5.47
C VAL A 69 7.35 -0.28 6.62
N ALA A 70 7.71 -1.34 7.33
CA ALA A 70 6.93 -1.82 8.47
C ALA A 70 6.83 -0.75 9.58
N GLY A 71 5.63 -0.56 10.12
CA GLY A 71 5.34 0.48 11.13
C GLY A 71 5.26 1.91 10.57
N SER A 72 5.39 2.09 9.24
CA SER A 72 5.33 3.42 8.62
C SER A 72 3.93 4.01 8.74
N MET A 73 3.85 5.23 9.24
CA MET A 73 2.68 6.11 9.15
C MET A 73 2.77 6.99 7.90
N VAL A 74 1.66 7.58 7.50
CA VAL A 74 1.67 8.70 6.54
C VAL A 74 2.16 9.95 7.22
N SER A 75 1.68 10.21 8.44
CA SER A 75 2.03 11.35 9.29
C SER A 75 3.43 11.24 9.89
N GLY A 76 3.80 12.26 10.67
CA GLY A 76 5.08 12.34 11.38
C GLY A 76 6.23 12.85 10.52
N ASN A 77 7.36 13.18 11.19
CA ASN A 77 8.53 13.81 10.56
C ASN A 77 9.71 12.85 10.41
N LEU A 78 9.45 11.54 10.39
CA LEU A 78 10.49 10.53 10.24
C LEU A 78 10.76 10.27 8.75
N SER A 79 11.99 9.90 8.41
CA SER A 79 12.36 9.43 7.06
C SER A 79 11.59 8.18 6.64
N THR A 80 10.99 7.46 7.58
CA THR A 80 10.11 6.31 7.36
C THR A 80 8.66 6.68 7.07
N SER A 81 8.23 7.94 7.26
CA SER A 81 6.86 8.38 6.94
C SER A 81 6.58 8.25 5.45
N ALA A 82 5.37 7.84 5.08
CA ALA A 82 5.01 7.69 3.66
C ALA A 82 5.05 9.04 2.90
N MET A 83 4.87 10.17 3.62
CA MET A 83 5.04 11.49 3.03
C MET A 83 6.49 11.96 2.90
N ALA A 84 7.50 11.23 3.43
CA ALA A 84 8.90 11.63 3.37
C ALA A 84 9.38 11.72 1.92
N GLU A 85 10.12 12.79 1.63
CA GLU A 85 10.56 13.11 0.26
C GLU A 85 11.47 12.01 -0.30
N GLU A 86 12.36 11.48 0.52
CA GLU A 86 13.29 10.41 0.15
C GLU A 86 12.55 9.14 -0.25
N ARG A 87 11.48 8.79 0.47
CA ARG A 87 10.65 7.62 0.14
C ARG A 87 9.92 7.80 -1.18
N ILE A 88 9.40 9.00 -1.41
CA ILE A 88 8.71 9.33 -2.66
C ILE A 88 9.69 9.30 -3.82
N GLN A 89 10.86 9.93 -3.69
CA GLN A 89 11.89 9.94 -4.74
C GLN A 89 12.38 8.53 -5.10
N ALA A 90 12.53 7.67 -4.10
CA ALA A 90 12.99 6.29 -4.29
C ALA A 90 12.06 5.45 -5.20
N LEU A 91 10.78 5.79 -5.34
CA LEU A 91 9.84 5.05 -6.22
C LEU A 91 10.26 5.03 -7.69
N GLY A 92 11.13 5.94 -8.11
CA GLY A 92 11.64 6.04 -9.49
C GLY A 92 13.06 5.52 -9.69
N GLU A 93 13.74 4.95 -8.67
CA GLU A 93 15.14 4.53 -8.78
C GLU A 93 15.37 3.44 -9.84
N ASN A 94 14.41 2.54 -10.08
CA ASN A 94 14.46 1.56 -11.16
C ASN A 94 13.80 2.05 -12.46
N GLY A 95 13.71 3.37 -12.63
CA GLY A 95 13.05 4.05 -13.74
C GLY A 95 11.65 4.54 -13.35
N LEU A 96 11.19 5.59 -14.05
CA LEU A 96 9.93 6.27 -13.72
C LEU A 96 8.75 5.28 -13.73
N PRO A 97 7.91 5.27 -12.69
CA PRO A 97 6.71 4.45 -12.66
C PRO A 97 5.64 4.99 -13.62
N ASP A 98 4.87 4.11 -14.22
CA ASP A 98 3.63 4.44 -14.93
C ASP A 98 2.45 4.47 -13.95
N LEU A 99 2.54 3.65 -12.89
CA LEU A 99 1.52 3.48 -11.88
C LEU A 99 2.16 3.44 -10.50
N ILE A 100 1.60 4.18 -9.56
CA ILE A 100 1.98 4.13 -8.14
C ILE A 100 0.77 3.68 -7.34
N LEU A 101 0.91 2.57 -6.61
CA LEU A 101 -0.11 2.08 -5.69
C LEU A 101 0.26 2.47 -4.26
N VAL A 102 -0.60 3.24 -3.61
CA VAL A 102 -0.41 3.72 -2.24
C VAL A 102 -1.33 2.93 -1.31
N SER A 103 -0.72 2.18 -0.39
CA SER A 103 -1.40 1.40 0.65
C SER A 103 -0.81 1.77 2.01
N ALA A 104 -1.28 2.89 2.58
CA ALA A 104 -0.76 3.48 3.81
C ALA A 104 -1.85 4.20 4.59
N GLY A 105 -1.70 4.27 5.92
CA GLY A 105 -2.63 4.92 6.85
C GLY A 105 -3.14 3.99 7.96
N CYS A 106 -2.90 2.68 7.84
CA CYS A 106 -3.30 1.72 8.87
C CYS A 106 -2.59 2.00 10.21
N ASN A 107 -1.31 2.37 10.16
CA ASN A 107 -0.57 2.72 11.38
C ASN A 107 -1.01 4.06 11.97
N ASP A 108 -1.39 5.04 11.14
CA ASP A 108 -1.95 6.30 11.66
C ASP A 108 -3.22 6.05 12.48
N TRP A 109 -4.13 5.21 11.95
CA TRP A 109 -5.28 4.75 12.71
C TRP A 109 -4.88 3.95 13.96
N GLY A 110 -3.97 2.99 13.83
CA GLY A 110 -3.54 2.10 14.93
C GLY A 110 -2.88 2.85 16.08
N PHE A 111 -2.14 3.92 15.81
CA PHE A 111 -1.50 4.79 16.80
C PHE A 111 -2.34 6.02 17.17
N CYS A 112 -3.61 6.05 16.78
CA CYS A 112 -4.55 7.11 17.14
C CYS A 112 -4.06 8.52 16.75
N VAL A 113 -3.39 8.67 15.61
CA VAL A 113 -3.01 9.98 15.06
C VAL A 113 -4.29 10.79 14.84
N LEU A 114 -4.27 12.07 15.23
CA LEU A 114 -5.45 12.91 15.07
C LEU A 114 -5.87 13.00 13.60
N PRO A 115 -7.20 12.94 13.30
CA PRO A 115 -7.71 13.00 11.93
C PRO A 115 -7.19 14.18 11.13
N GLU A 116 -7.05 15.36 11.74
CA GLU A 116 -6.57 16.58 11.10
C GLU A 116 -5.08 16.49 10.74
N GLU A 117 -4.28 15.84 11.59
CA GLU A 117 -2.87 15.60 11.34
C GLU A 117 -2.70 14.60 10.20
N PHE A 118 -3.48 13.52 10.21
CA PHE A 118 -3.49 12.54 9.13
C PHE A 118 -3.91 13.17 7.79
N GLU A 119 -4.98 13.97 7.77
CA GLU A 119 -5.43 14.67 6.56
C GLU A 119 -4.32 15.55 5.98
N SER A 120 -3.69 16.37 6.81
CA SER A 120 -2.61 17.27 6.40
C SER A 120 -1.41 16.51 5.83
N ALA A 121 -1.02 15.41 6.48
CA ALA A 121 0.07 14.54 6.02
C ALA A 121 -0.26 13.84 4.70
N TYR A 122 -1.50 13.34 4.56
CA TYR A 122 -1.95 12.66 3.34
C TYR A 122 -1.99 13.61 2.15
N GLN A 123 -2.47 14.84 2.33
CA GLN A 123 -2.43 15.89 1.30
C GLN A 123 -0.99 16.23 0.90
N THR A 124 -0.09 16.34 1.89
CA THR A 124 1.35 16.58 1.63
C THR A 124 1.97 15.45 0.81
N MET A 125 1.68 14.18 1.16
CA MET A 125 2.14 13.01 0.41
C MET A 125 1.66 13.07 -1.04
N LEU A 126 0.37 13.31 -1.28
CA LEU A 126 -0.21 13.37 -2.62
C LEU A 126 0.39 14.51 -3.45
N CYS A 127 0.59 15.69 -2.84
CA CYS A 127 1.24 16.82 -3.50
C CYS A 127 2.66 16.46 -3.95
N ARG A 128 3.47 15.84 -3.08
CA ARG A 128 4.82 15.39 -3.39
C ARG A 128 4.84 14.34 -4.50
N LEU A 129 3.96 13.33 -4.43
CA LEU A 129 3.84 12.30 -5.46
C LEU A 129 3.52 12.90 -6.83
N LYS A 130 2.53 13.79 -6.92
CA LYS A 130 2.16 14.47 -8.19
C LYS A 130 3.30 15.32 -8.76
N ASN A 131 4.01 16.04 -7.91
CA ASN A 131 5.12 16.88 -8.33
C ASN A 131 6.32 16.05 -8.82
N THR A 132 6.59 14.92 -8.16
CA THR A 132 7.74 14.06 -8.51
C THR A 132 7.42 13.19 -9.73
N TYR A 133 6.18 12.73 -9.87
CA TYR A 133 5.74 11.79 -10.93
C TYR A 133 4.51 12.33 -11.68
N PRO A 134 4.63 13.45 -12.42
CA PRO A 134 3.48 14.13 -13.04
C PRO A 134 2.78 13.31 -14.15
N TYR A 135 3.42 12.25 -14.62
CA TYR A 135 2.88 11.37 -15.67
C TYR A 135 2.43 10.00 -15.14
N ALA A 136 2.71 9.67 -13.88
CA ALA A 136 2.26 8.43 -13.29
C ALA A 136 0.79 8.52 -12.86
N GLN A 137 0.04 7.43 -13.03
CA GLN A 137 -1.24 7.30 -12.38
C GLN A 137 -1.01 6.94 -10.90
N ILE A 138 -1.59 7.73 -10.00
CA ILE A 138 -1.48 7.50 -8.55
C ILE A 138 -2.83 6.94 -8.08
N TRP A 139 -2.79 5.76 -7.47
CA TRP A 139 -3.94 5.09 -6.89
C TRP A 139 -3.74 4.89 -5.40
N CYS A 140 -4.67 5.39 -4.60
CA CYS A 140 -4.64 5.27 -3.14
C CYS A 140 -5.79 4.40 -2.66
N CYS A 141 -5.53 3.45 -1.75
CA CYS A 141 -6.61 2.65 -1.21
C CYS A 141 -7.14 3.18 0.11
N THR A 142 -8.45 2.99 0.34
CA THR A 142 -9.03 3.06 1.68
C THR A 142 -8.57 1.89 2.54
N LEU A 143 -8.83 1.93 3.85
CA LEU A 143 -8.37 0.96 4.84
C LEU A 143 -9.41 -0.15 5.03
N PRO A 144 -9.28 -1.32 4.36
CA PRO A 144 -10.20 -2.43 4.57
C PRO A 144 -10.00 -3.05 5.95
N GLU A 145 -11.04 -3.73 6.45
CA GLU A 145 -10.99 -4.40 7.75
C GLU A 145 -10.25 -5.74 7.66
N GLY A 146 -9.33 -5.96 8.60
CA GLY A 146 -8.74 -7.27 8.84
C GLY A 146 -9.63 -8.07 9.79
N LYS A 147 -9.81 -9.36 9.49
CA LYS A 147 -10.53 -10.28 10.38
C LYS A 147 -9.69 -10.52 11.63
N GLU A 148 -10.27 -10.22 12.78
CA GLU A 148 -9.61 -10.49 14.04
C GLU A 148 -9.49 -12.01 14.27
N PRO A 149 -8.28 -12.54 14.55
CA PRO A 149 -8.15 -13.93 15.00
C PRO A 149 -8.81 -14.09 16.37
N GLU A 150 -9.20 -15.30 16.72
CA GLU A 150 -9.65 -15.62 18.07
C GLU A 150 -8.49 -15.35 19.06
N GLY A 151 -8.56 -14.26 19.81
CA GLY A 151 -7.51 -13.87 20.76
C GLY A 151 -7.37 -12.35 20.92
N GLU A 152 -6.33 -11.92 21.64
CA GLU A 152 -6.09 -10.51 21.95
C GLU A 152 -5.68 -9.72 20.71
N VAL A 153 -6.33 -8.57 20.49
CA VAL A 153 -6.03 -7.62 19.42
C VAL A 153 -4.97 -6.63 19.88
N PHE A 154 -3.86 -6.52 19.15
CA PHE A 154 -2.76 -5.63 19.50
C PHE A 154 -2.87 -4.21 18.92
N PHE A 155 -3.89 -3.90 18.12
CA PHE A 155 -4.01 -2.64 17.40
C PHE A 155 -5.22 -1.83 17.84
N ASN A 156 -5.04 -0.53 17.91
CA ASN A 156 -5.98 0.49 18.38
C ASN A 156 -6.20 0.43 19.90
N ILE A 157 -5.15 0.83 20.62
CA ILE A 157 -5.05 0.79 22.08
C ILE A 157 -6.23 1.46 22.79
N ASP A 158 -6.85 2.47 22.18
CA ASP A 158 -7.97 3.22 22.80
C ASP A 158 -9.34 2.94 22.18
N GLY A 159 -9.44 2.29 21.01
CA GLY A 159 -10.71 1.99 20.33
C GLY A 159 -11.62 3.21 20.04
N THR A 160 -11.08 4.42 20.22
CA THR A 160 -11.85 5.66 20.25
C THR A 160 -12.13 6.25 18.87
N ILE A 161 -11.26 5.96 17.89
CA ILE A 161 -11.39 6.51 16.52
C ILE A 161 -11.64 5.36 15.54
N SER A 162 -12.78 5.40 14.85
CA SER A 162 -13.12 4.42 13.83
C SER A 162 -12.16 4.50 12.64
N LYS A 163 -11.67 3.36 12.14
CA LYS A 163 -10.87 3.25 10.91
C LYS A 163 -11.56 3.90 9.70
N ARG A 164 -12.89 3.89 9.69
CA ARG A 164 -13.69 4.52 8.65
C ARG A 164 -13.42 6.03 8.52
N ILE A 165 -13.14 6.74 9.62
CA ILE A 165 -12.80 8.17 9.58
C ILE A 165 -11.55 8.39 8.72
N TYR A 166 -10.53 7.53 8.85
CA TYR A 166 -9.33 7.62 8.03
C TYR A 166 -9.62 7.26 6.56
N SER A 167 -10.47 6.27 6.31
CA SER A 167 -10.91 5.96 4.95
C SER A 167 -11.67 7.13 4.30
N ASP A 168 -12.53 7.82 5.06
CA ASP A 168 -13.25 9.00 4.56
C ASP A 168 -12.28 10.15 4.26
N ILE A 169 -11.27 10.38 5.09
CA ILE A 169 -10.19 11.35 4.83
C ILE A 169 -9.42 10.99 3.55
N ILE A 170 -9.10 9.71 3.35
CA ILE A 170 -8.43 9.26 2.11
C ILE A 170 -9.30 9.58 0.89
N ARG A 171 -10.61 9.30 0.92
CA ARG A 171 -11.55 9.62 -0.16
C ARG A 171 -11.53 11.11 -0.49
N ASP A 172 -11.61 11.96 0.54
CA ASP A 172 -11.61 13.41 0.38
C ASP A 172 -10.28 13.93 -0.16
N CYS A 173 -9.15 13.45 0.35
CA CYS A 173 -7.82 13.84 -0.13
C CYS A 173 -7.59 13.43 -1.58
N VAL A 174 -7.97 12.22 -1.96
CA VAL A 174 -7.86 11.69 -3.32
C VAL A 174 -8.70 12.52 -4.29
N GLN A 175 -9.95 12.85 -3.91
CA GLN A 175 -10.82 13.70 -4.71
C GLN A 175 -10.25 15.10 -4.89
N LYS A 176 -9.78 15.76 -3.80
CA LYS A 176 -9.17 17.09 -3.84
C LYS A 176 -7.89 17.12 -4.68
N ALA A 177 -7.11 16.05 -4.64
CA ALA A 177 -5.86 15.93 -5.39
C ALA A 177 -6.06 15.48 -6.84
N GLU A 178 -7.29 15.09 -7.24
CA GLU A 178 -7.61 14.57 -8.58
C GLU A 178 -6.71 13.37 -8.97
N VAL A 179 -6.52 12.45 -8.03
CA VAL A 179 -5.87 11.16 -8.25
C VAL A 179 -6.90 10.03 -8.15
N HIS A 180 -6.49 8.77 -8.33
CA HIS A 180 -7.40 7.64 -8.37
C HIS A 180 -7.61 7.03 -6.98
N LEU A 181 -8.84 6.61 -6.70
CA LEU A 181 -9.23 5.90 -5.50
C LEU A 181 -9.43 4.41 -5.79
N ALA A 182 -8.78 3.57 -5.01
CA ALA A 182 -9.14 2.16 -4.84
C ALA A 182 -9.93 2.01 -3.53
N ASP A 183 -11.25 2.10 -3.61
CA ASP A 183 -12.11 2.07 -2.43
C ASP A 183 -12.34 0.64 -1.93
N LEU A 184 -11.34 0.07 -1.25
CA LEU A 184 -11.39 -1.32 -0.79
C LEU A 184 -12.40 -1.52 0.34
N GLU A 185 -12.58 -0.51 1.21
CA GLU A 185 -13.51 -0.56 2.34
C GLU A 185 -14.98 -0.66 1.88
N LYS A 186 -15.34 -0.09 0.72
CA LYS A 186 -16.73 -0.14 0.21
C LYS A 186 -17.27 -1.56 0.02
N TYR A 187 -16.38 -2.55 -0.14
CA TYR A 187 -16.79 -3.94 -0.29
C TYR A 187 -17.22 -4.59 1.02
N GLN A 188 -16.94 -3.96 2.17
CA GLN A 188 -17.31 -4.45 3.51
C GLN A 188 -16.87 -5.90 3.73
N LYS A 189 -15.65 -6.24 3.29
CA LYS A 189 -15.06 -7.57 3.42
C LYS A 189 -13.87 -7.52 4.36
N GLU A 190 -13.87 -8.43 5.31
CA GLU A 190 -12.75 -8.68 6.20
C GLU A 190 -11.77 -9.65 5.55
N TYR A 191 -10.50 -9.27 5.43
CA TYR A 191 -9.45 -10.16 4.94
C TYR A 191 -8.83 -10.96 6.09
N GLU A 192 -8.47 -12.22 5.82
CA GLU A 192 -7.86 -13.10 6.81
C GLU A 192 -6.50 -12.57 7.27
N THR A 193 -6.29 -12.53 8.60
CA THR A 193 -5.07 -12.00 9.21
C THR A 193 -4.48 -12.97 10.22
N VAL A 194 -3.25 -12.68 10.67
CA VAL A 194 -2.60 -13.38 11.79
C VAL A 194 -2.74 -12.63 13.11
N ASN A 195 -3.09 -11.34 13.09
CA ASN A 195 -3.15 -10.50 14.29
C ASN A 195 -4.15 -9.32 14.17
N GLY A 196 -5.19 -9.44 13.36
CA GLY A 196 -6.17 -8.38 13.14
C GLY A 196 -5.76 -7.34 12.09
N VAL A 197 -4.48 -7.30 11.68
CA VAL A 197 -3.93 -6.30 10.74
C VAL A 197 -3.19 -6.96 9.58
N HIS A 198 -2.25 -7.85 9.86
CA HIS A 198 -1.36 -8.39 8.85
C HIS A 198 -1.99 -9.59 8.15
N PRO A 199 -2.22 -9.53 6.83
CA PRO A 199 -2.84 -10.60 6.08
C PRO A 199 -1.98 -11.87 6.09
N ASN A 200 -2.66 -13.01 6.22
CA ASN A 200 -2.10 -14.29 5.83
C ASN A 200 -2.20 -14.47 4.30
N LYS A 201 -1.81 -15.62 3.77
CA LYS A 201 -1.84 -15.87 2.33
C LYS A 201 -3.22 -15.66 1.69
N GLU A 202 -4.30 -16.08 2.34
CA GLU A 202 -5.66 -15.88 1.82
C GLU A 202 -6.08 -14.41 1.91
N GLY A 203 -5.67 -13.70 2.97
CA GLY A 203 -5.87 -12.26 3.10
C GLY A 203 -5.15 -11.47 2.00
N MET A 204 -3.90 -11.84 1.66
CA MET A 204 -3.16 -11.25 0.54
C MET A 204 -3.89 -11.44 -0.79
N LYS A 205 -4.41 -12.64 -1.04
CA LYS A 205 -5.20 -12.94 -2.25
C LYS A 205 -6.49 -12.13 -2.30
N MET A 206 -7.17 -11.97 -1.16
CA MET A 206 -8.37 -11.14 -1.11
C MET A 206 -8.04 -9.68 -1.40
N LEU A 207 -7.02 -9.10 -0.78
CA LEU A 207 -6.58 -7.72 -1.04
C LEU A 207 -6.23 -7.51 -2.50
N ALA A 208 -5.48 -8.44 -3.11
CA ALA A 208 -5.18 -8.41 -4.54
C ALA A 208 -6.46 -8.39 -5.39
N GLY A 209 -7.43 -9.24 -5.06
CA GLY A 209 -8.72 -9.28 -5.77
C GLY A 209 -9.53 -7.99 -5.64
N LEU A 210 -9.48 -7.31 -4.49
CA LEU A 210 -10.12 -6.01 -4.30
C LEU A 210 -9.42 -4.93 -5.12
N TRP A 211 -8.10 -4.86 -5.08
CA TRP A 211 -7.30 -3.95 -5.90
C TRP A 211 -7.58 -4.13 -7.41
N MET A 212 -7.58 -5.37 -7.89
CA MET A 212 -7.86 -5.66 -9.30
C MET A 212 -9.25 -5.20 -9.73
N LYS A 213 -10.26 -5.29 -8.86
CA LYS A 213 -11.60 -4.76 -9.13
C LYS A 213 -11.63 -3.24 -9.24
N GLU A 214 -10.87 -2.53 -8.40
CA GLU A 214 -10.80 -1.07 -8.45
C GLU A 214 -10.04 -0.59 -9.67
N LEU A 215 -8.97 -1.28 -10.04
CA LEU A 215 -8.18 -0.99 -11.23
C LEU A 215 -8.88 -1.40 -12.53
N ALA A 216 -10.10 -1.97 -12.45
CA ALA A 216 -10.93 -2.42 -13.59
C ALA A 216 -10.27 -3.52 -14.45
N LEU A 217 -9.69 -4.51 -13.78
CA LEU A 217 -9.20 -5.76 -14.39
C LEU A 217 -10.22 -6.87 -14.37
#